data_ce088d803bc9f68275af3f474eef88d6
#
_entry.id   ce088d803bc9f68275af3f474eef88d6
#
_cell.length_a   1.000
_cell.length_b   1.000
_cell.length_c   1.000
_cell.angle_alpha   90.00
_cell.angle_beta   90.00
_cell.angle_gamma   90.00
#
_symmetry.space_group_name_H-M   'P 1'
#
loop_
_entity.id
_entity.type
_entity.pdbx_description
1 polymer ?
#
loop_
_entity_poly.entity_id
_entity_poly.type
_entity_poly.pdbx_seq_one_letter_code
_entity_poly.pdbx_strand_id
1 'polypeptide(L)'
;MTLAAIGQICSTASIKGNLEQCVRLVGKAARGGAKVLFLPEASDYIATDAQASLDLAVAQSSSPFVLGLQEAAKTNGVAIHVGIHHRPVPAQVPDEKEDSKATAAGRILNRAIYIAADGRIDDSNTYDKLHVFDYGSLRESATVQPGSRLTAPFDSPVGRIGSLICFDLRFPEASLSLAQPGPPSRWHGRPAQLLTYPSAFTLRTGEAHWETLLRARAIETQSWVVAAAQVGRHNPKRASYGRSIAVDPWGKVAVRLKGVTDAEGSAEEGAVEEIGFFDVDLDEVDRVRREMPLLRRIDVYSEV
;
A
#
# COMPACT_ATOMS: atom_id res chain seq x y z
N MET A 1 -10.49 -19.51 -6.21
CA MET A 1 -9.90 -18.87 -5.01
C MET A 1 -8.39 -19.02 -5.03
N THR A 2 -7.65 -17.99 -4.65
CA THR A 2 -6.19 -17.99 -4.58
C THR A 2 -5.75 -17.44 -3.21
N LEU A 3 -4.89 -18.19 -2.52
CA LEU A 3 -4.42 -17.81 -1.19
C LEU A 3 -3.45 -16.62 -1.27
N ALA A 4 -3.76 -15.58 -0.51
CA ALA A 4 -2.91 -14.42 -0.28
C ALA A 4 -2.51 -14.32 1.20
N ALA A 5 -1.46 -13.57 1.48
CA ALA A 5 -1.04 -13.24 2.84
C ALA A 5 -0.91 -11.73 3.02
N ILE A 6 -1.19 -11.27 4.23
CA ILE A 6 -0.97 -9.91 4.67
C ILE A 6 -0.02 -9.91 5.84
N GLY A 7 1.06 -9.13 5.77
CA GLY A 7 2.07 -9.03 6.80
C GLY A 7 2.05 -7.68 7.50
N GLN A 8 2.50 -7.66 8.74
CA GLN A 8 2.57 -6.49 9.60
C GLN A 8 3.94 -6.40 10.25
N ILE A 9 4.58 -5.23 10.20
CA ILE A 9 5.92 -5.00 10.75
C ILE A 9 5.99 -3.71 11.55
N CYS A 10 7.06 -3.53 12.29
CA CYS A 10 7.45 -2.28 12.92
C CYS A 10 8.77 -1.79 12.31
N SER A 11 8.69 -0.97 11.26
CA SER A 11 9.87 -0.39 10.65
C SER A 11 10.52 0.64 11.57
N THR A 12 11.86 0.66 11.58
CA THR A 12 12.68 1.67 12.24
C THR A 12 13.59 2.35 11.21
N ALA A 13 14.55 3.15 11.62
CA ALA A 13 15.58 3.71 10.74
C ALA A 13 16.57 2.63 10.21
N SER A 14 16.51 1.40 10.70
CA SER A 14 17.40 0.30 10.29
C SER A 14 16.84 -0.44 9.06
N ILE A 15 17.28 -0.04 7.87
CA ILE A 15 16.92 -0.70 6.60
C ILE A 15 17.19 -2.22 6.68
N LYS A 16 18.33 -2.62 7.23
CA LYS A 16 18.69 -4.05 7.38
C LYS A 16 17.71 -4.78 8.30
N GLY A 17 17.41 -4.23 9.48
CA GLY A 17 16.47 -4.85 10.43
C GLY A 17 15.06 -4.98 9.86
N ASN A 18 14.63 -3.96 9.09
CA ASN A 18 13.32 -3.97 8.43
C ASN A 18 13.27 -5.01 7.30
N LEU A 19 14.33 -5.12 6.50
CA LEU A 19 14.46 -6.18 5.48
C LEU A 19 14.36 -7.57 6.12
N GLU A 20 15.06 -7.81 7.23
CA GLU A 20 15.04 -9.09 7.94
C GLU A 20 13.62 -9.45 8.41
N GLN A 21 12.83 -8.49 8.95
CA GLN A 21 11.43 -8.71 9.29
C GLN A 21 10.62 -9.15 8.06
N CYS A 22 10.75 -8.41 6.94
CA CYS A 22 10.05 -8.72 5.70
C CYS A 22 10.42 -10.08 5.12
N VAL A 23 11.71 -10.43 5.09
CA VAL A 23 12.20 -11.73 4.60
C VAL A 23 11.62 -12.90 5.43
N ARG A 24 11.56 -12.75 6.76
CA ARG A 24 10.91 -13.77 7.61
C ARG A 24 9.42 -13.93 7.27
N LEU A 25 8.71 -12.82 6.97
CA LEU A 25 7.31 -12.87 6.54
C LEU A 25 7.15 -13.51 5.16
N VAL A 26 8.06 -13.25 4.20
CA VAL A 26 8.07 -13.94 2.89
C VAL A 26 8.21 -15.45 3.08
N GLY A 27 9.13 -15.89 3.93
CA GLY A 27 9.28 -17.31 4.25
C GLY A 27 8.04 -17.91 4.93
N LYS A 28 7.35 -17.17 5.83
CA LYS A 28 6.08 -17.61 6.43
C LYS A 28 4.98 -17.71 5.36
N ALA A 29 4.86 -16.72 4.46
CA ALA A 29 3.88 -16.71 3.37
C ALA A 29 4.06 -17.91 2.43
N ALA A 30 5.30 -18.21 2.05
CA ALA A 30 5.64 -19.36 1.21
C ALA A 30 5.24 -20.69 1.86
N ARG A 31 5.61 -20.89 3.13
CA ARG A 31 5.22 -22.11 3.87
C ARG A 31 3.71 -22.25 4.05
N GLY A 32 2.99 -21.13 4.13
CA GLY A 32 1.52 -21.11 4.15
C GLY A 32 0.87 -21.32 2.78
N GLY A 33 1.63 -21.31 1.69
CA GLY A 33 1.12 -21.53 0.32
C GLY A 33 0.59 -20.27 -0.36
N ALA A 34 0.78 -19.07 0.22
CA ALA A 34 0.34 -17.82 -0.37
C ALA A 34 1.07 -17.54 -1.69
N LYS A 35 0.35 -16.97 -2.65
CA LYS A 35 0.91 -16.56 -3.95
C LYS A 35 1.39 -15.12 -3.96
N VAL A 36 0.80 -14.27 -3.11
CA VAL A 36 1.19 -12.87 -2.94
C VAL A 36 1.22 -12.55 -1.44
N LEU A 37 2.26 -11.84 -1.02
CA LEU A 37 2.38 -11.22 0.30
C LEU A 37 2.23 -9.70 0.16
N PHE A 38 1.30 -9.12 0.94
CA PHE A 38 1.12 -7.67 1.05
C PHE A 38 1.82 -7.16 2.30
N LEU A 39 2.71 -6.16 2.12
CA LEU A 39 3.51 -5.52 3.17
C LEU A 39 3.17 -4.03 3.28
N PRO A 40 3.45 -3.39 4.43
CA PRO A 40 3.08 -2.01 4.72
C PRO A 40 3.77 -0.93 3.87
N GLU A 41 3.26 0.32 3.99
CA GLU A 41 3.94 1.57 3.64
C GLU A 41 5.24 1.73 4.44
N ALA A 42 6.26 2.38 3.86
CA ALA A 42 7.53 2.67 4.53
C ALA A 42 8.18 1.42 5.17
N SER A 43 8.07 0.28 4.48
CA SER A 43 8.65 -0.98 4.94
C SER A 43 10.18 -0.96 4.94
N ASP A 44 10.80 -0.11 4.12
CA ASP A 44 12.23 0.08 4.04
C ASP A 44 12.80 0.83 5.26
N TYR A 45 12.16 1.92 5.69
CA TYR A 45 12.50 2.64 6.92
C TYR A 45 11.39 3.58 7.40
N ILE A 46 11.38 3.88 8.70
CA ILE A 46 10.71 5.03 9.29
C ILE A 46 11.77 5.83 10.06
N ALA A 47 12.16 6.97 9.52
CA ALA A 47 13.20 7.83 10.04
C ALA A 47 12.75 8.60 11.29
N THR A 48 13.71 9.13 12.06
CA THR A 48 13.46 9.90 13.28
C THR A 48 13.04 11.33 13.01
N ASP A 49 13.41 11.88 11.84
CA ASP A 49 13.12 13.23 11.38
C ASP A 49 13.23 13.35 9.85
N ALA A 50 12.90 14.52 9.34
CA ALA A 50 12.87 14.81 7.91
C ALA A 50 14.24 14.66 7.22
N GLN A 51 15.32 15.15 7.85
CA GLN A 51 16.66 15.08 7.26
C GLN A 51 17.14 13.63 7.22
N ALA A 52 16.99 12.88 8.29
CA ALA A 52 17.31 11.46 8.34
C ALA A 52 16.53 10.66 7.29
N SER A 53 15.27 11.03 6.99
CA SER A 53 14.51 10.41 5.91
C SER A 53 15.12 10.66 4.54
N LEU A 54 15.56 11.88 4.28
CA LEU A 54 16.25 12.19 3.02
C LEU A 54 17.60 11.46 2.92
N ASP A 55 18.36 11.38 4.01
CA ASP A 55 19.69 10.74 4.01
C ASP A 55 19.60 9.21 3.76
N LEU A 56 18.55 8.55 4.25
CA LEU A 56 18.31 7.12 4.08
C LEU A 56 17.78 6.76 2.68
N ALA A 57 17.12 7.69 1.99
CA ALA A 57 16.48 7.42 0.72
C ALA A 57 17.50 7.18 -0.40
N VAL A 58 17.28 6.12 -1.15
CA VAL A 58 18.05 5.76 -2.36
C VAL A 58 17.13 5.46 -3.53
N ALA A 59 17.67 5.37 -4.73
CA ALA A 59 16.89 4.93 -5.88
C ALA A 59 16.43 3.47 -5.70
N GLN A 60 15.20 3.15 -6.12
CA GLN A 60 14.62 1.81 -6.04
C GLN A 60 15.57 0.72 -6.56
N SER A 61 16.20 0.97 -7.71
CA SER A 61 17.11 0.01 -8.36
C SER A 61 18.42 -0.27 -7.61
N SER A 62 18.81 0.62 -6.70
CA SER A 62 20.02 0.48 -5.87
C SER A 62 19.72 0.25 -4.39
N SER A 63 18.45 0.16 -4.02
CA SER A 63 18.02 -0.03 -2.64
C SER A 63 18.37 -1.43 -2.13
N PRO A 64 19.19 -1.56 -1.08
CA PRO A 64 19.49 -2.86 -0.47
C PRO A 64 18.22 -3.58 0.01
N PHE A 65 17.21 -2.81 0.45
CA PHE A 65 15.92 -3.35 0.86
C PHE A 65 15.19 -4.00 -0.32
N VAL A 66 15.09 -3.29 -1.44
CA VAL A 66 14.40 -3.80 -2.65
C VAL A 66 15.13 -5.01 -3.22
N LEU A 67 16.46 -4.94 -3.36
CA LEU A 67 17.28 -6.05 -3.86
C LEU A 67 17.14 -7.29 -2.98
N GLY A 68 17.11 -7.11 -1.66
CA GLY A 68 16.90 -8.21 -0.71
C GLY A 68 15.50 -8.83 -0.84
N LEU A 69 14.46 -8.02 -1.07
CA LEU A 69 13.10 -8.54 -1.30
C LEU A 69 12.95 -9.24 -2.66
N GLN A 70 13.63 -8.77 -3.71
CA GLN A 70 13.66 -9.45 -5.01
C GLN A 70 14.26 -10.86 -4.88
N GLU A 71 15.36 -11.00 -4.15
CA GLU A 71 15.96 -12.31 -3.89
C GLU A 71 15.05 -13.19 -3.01
N ALA A 72 14.40 -12.60 -1.99
CA ALA A 72 13.47 -13.34 -1.15
C ALA A 72 12.23 -13.82 -1.94
N ALA A 73 11.68 -12.98 -2.82
CA ALA A 73 10.56 -13.34 -3.69
C ALA A 73 10.93 -14.51 -4.60
N LYS A 74 12.08 -14.41 -5.28
CA LYS A 74 12.60 -15.43 -6.18
C LYS A 74 12.86 -16.76 -5.47
N THR A 75 13.54 -16.72 -4.32
CA THR A 75 13.90 -17.92 -3.56
C THR A 75 12.67 -18.65 -3.03
N ASN A 76 11.64 -17.92 -2.64
CA ASN A 76 10.42 -18.47 -2.03
C ASN A 76 9.26 -18.69 -3.03
N GLY A 77 9.35 -18.17 -4.25
CA GLY A 77 8.27 -18.27 -5.24
C GLY A 77 7.00 -17.52 -4.85
N VAL A 78 7.13 -16.42 -4.09
CA VAL A 78 6.01 -15.60 -3.61
C VAL A 78 6.16 -14.18 -4.13
N ALA A 79 5.13 -13.65 -4.79
CA ALA A 79 5.12 -12.25 -5.18
C ALA A 79 4.89 -11.33 -3.97
N ILE A 80 5.42 -10.10 -4.03
CA ILE A 80 5.37 -9.16 -2.90
C ILE A 80 4.84 -7.82 -3.40
N HIS A 81 3.82 -7.27 -2.70
CA HIS A 81 3.40 -5.87 -2.85
C HIS A 81 3.82 -5.10 -1.58
N VAL A 82 4.59 -4.02 -1.73
CA VAL A 82 5.21 -3.33 -0.60
C VAL A 82 5.37 -1.83 -0.84
N GLY A 83 5.23 -1.04 0.24
CA GLY A 83 5.51 0.40 0.25
C GLY A 83 6.96 0.71 0.66
N ILE A 84 7.62 1.57 -0.10
CA ILE A 84 9.01 2.00 0.09
C ILE A 84 9.17 3.50 -0.13
N HIS A 85 10.31 4.05 0.24
CA HIS A 85 10.75 5.36 -0.23
C HIS A 85 11.63 5.22 -1.48
N HIS A 86 11.49 6.18 -2.38
CA HIS A 86 12.28 6.23 -3.60
C HIS A 86 12.87 7.62 -3.83
N ARG A 87 14.19 7.68 -4.01
CA ARG A 87 14.85 8.90 -4.48
C ARG A 87 14.86 8.89 -6.02
N PRO A 88 14.15 9.82 -6.69
CA PRO A 88 14.22 9.93 -8.15
C PRO A 88 15.63 10.20 -8.62
N VAL A 89 16.03 9.60 -9.75
CA VAL A 89 17.26 9.98 -10.46
C VAL A 89 16.92 11.10 -11.46
N PRO A 90 17.85 12.04 -11.75
CA PRO A 90 17.56 13.23 -12.54
C PRO A 90 16.90 12.99 -13.92
N ALA A 91 17.17 11.84 -14.56
CA ALA A 91 16.57 11.47 -15.84
C ALA A 91 15.10 11.01 -15.76
N GLN A 92 14.53 10.86 -14.56
CA GLN A 92 13.15 10.42 -14.32
C GLN A 92 12.21 11.58 -13.92
N VAL A 93 12.76 12.79 -13.83
CA VAL A 93 11.96 14.00 -13.59
C VAL A 93 11.46 14.46 -14.98
N PRO A 94 10.13 14.46 -15.27
CA PRO A 94 9.61 15.07 -16.48
C PRO A 94 10.01 16.55 -16.51
N ASP A 95 10.33 17.09 -17.70
CA ASP A 95 10.51 18.52 -17.92
C ASP A 95 9.26 19.28 -17.46
N GLU A 96 9.26 19.73 -16.22
CA GLU A 96 8.22 20.63 -15.71
C GLU A 96 8.55 22.05 -16.18
N LYS A 97 7.57 22.70 -16.76
CA LYS A 97 7.61 24.11 -17.16
C LYS A 97 8.16 24.97 -16.03
N GLU A 98 9.02 25.90 -16.36
CA GLU A 98 9.87 26.79 -15.54
C GLU A 98 9.20 27.58 -14.39
N ASP A 99 7.94 27.39 -14.06
CA ASP A 99 7.20 28.20 -13.08
C ASP A 99 7.17 27.68 -11.63
N SER A 100 7.93 26.62 -11.30
CA SER A 100 8.02 26.13 -9.92
C SER A 100 9.45 26.11 -9.38
N LYS A 101 10.00 27.28 -9.10
CA LYS A 101 11.34 27.49 -8.52
C LYS A 101 11.58 26.91 -7.11
N ALA A 102 10.74 26.01 -6.60
CA ALA A 102 10.88 25.49 -5.23
C ALA A 102 10.84 23.94 -5.13
N THR A 103 10.84 23.19 -6.21
CA THR A 103 10.23 21.86 -6.14
C THR A 103 11.12 20.66 -6.30
N ALA A 104 12.25 20.61 -6.86
CA ALA A 104 12.74 19.26 -7.20
C ALA A 104 14.06 18.83 -6.57
N ALA A 105 14.90 19.69 -6.11
CA ALA A 105 16.20 19.29 -5.58
C ALA A 105 16.08 18.69 -4.17
N GLY A 106 15.86 17.38 -4.06
CA GLY A 106 16.04 16.65 -2.83
C GLY A 106 14.81 15.92 -2.26
N ARG A 107 13.59 16.10 -2.80
CA ARG A 107 12.42 15.34 -2.31
C ARG A 107 12.41 13.91 -2.81
N ILE A 108 11.76 13.04 -2.03
CA ILE A 108 11.60 11.62 -2.31
C ILE A 108 10.16 11.30 -2.68
N LEU A 109 9.91 10.10 -3.19
CA LEU A 109 8.59 9.56 -3.44
C LEU A 109 8.25 8.49 -2.39
N ASN A 110 7.00 8.47 -1.96
CA ASN A 110 6.41 7.37 -1.20
C ASN A 110 5.78 6.43 -2.23
N ARG A 111 6.32 5.23 -2.37
CA ARG A 111 6.13 4.36 -3.53
C ARG A 111 5.65 2.98 -3.15
N ALA A 112 4.63 2.48 -3.84
CA ALA A 112 4.26 1.07 -3.81
C ALA A 112 4.86 0.36 -5.03
N ILE A 113 5.52 -0.78 -4.80
CA ILE A 113 6.08 -1.64 -5.84
C ILE A 113 5.49 -3.04 -5.76
N TYR A 114 5.44 -3.71 -6.91
CA TYR A 114 5.09 -5.12 -7.02
C TYR A 114 6.30 -5.89 -7.53
N ILE A 115 6.76 -6.85 -6.73
CA ILE A 115 7.84 -7.77 -7.05
C ILE A 115 7.20 -9.11 -7.42
N ALA A 116 7.37 -9.54 -8.63
CA ALA A 116 6.86 -10.84 -9.09
C ALA A 116 7.56 -12.01 -8.37
N ALA A 117 6.96 -13.19 -8.39
CA ALA A 117 7.52 -14.38 -7.73
C ALA A 117 8.90 -14.84 -8.27
N ASP A 118 9.31 -14.35 -9.42
CA ASP A 118 10.65 -14.56 -9.98
C ASP A 118 11.65 -13.45 -9.61
N GLY A 119 11.24 -12.51 -8.76
CA GLY A 119 12.03 -11.38 -8.29
C GLY A 119 12.05 -10.16 -9.22
N ARG A 120 11.36 -10.19 -10.37
CA ARG A 120 11.32 -9.04 -11.29
C ARG A 120 10.34 -7.97 -10.81
N ILE A 121 10.67 -6.74 -11.15
CA ILE A 121 9.80 -5.57 -10.98
C ILE A 121 9.51 -5.02 -12.37
N ASP A 122 8.23 -4.77 -12.67
CA ASP A 122 7.81 -4.00 -13.82
C ASP A 122 7.49 -2.57 -13.34
N ASP A 123 8.27 -1.61 -13.77
CA ASP A 123 8.12 -0.21 -13.35
C ASP A 123 6.77 0.39 -13.79
N SER A 124 6.11 -0.19 -14.79
CA SER A 124 4.76 0.22 -15.18
C SER A 124 3.70 -0.07 -14.12
N ASN A 125 3.96 -1.00 -13.22
CA ASN A 125 3.10 -1.39 -12.09
C ASN A 125 3.43 -0.63 -10.79
N THR A 126 4.39 0.29 -10.86
CA THR A 126 4.79 1.13 -9.72
C THR A 126 3.82 2.28 -9.53
N TYR A 127 3.46 2.58 -8.28
CA TYR A 127 2.59 3.68 -7.92
C TYR A 127 3.26 4.62 -6.92
N ASP A 128 3.26 5.91 -7.21
CA ASP A 128 3.71 6.97 -6.31
C ASP A 128 2.51 7.65 -5.67
N LYS A 129 2.50 7.72 -4.35
CA LYS A 129 1.40 8.27 -3.53
C LYS A 129 0.97 9.65 -3.99
N LEU A 130 -0.30 9.80 -4.37
CA LEU A 130 -0.84 11.07 -4.85
C LEU A 130 -1.09 12.07 -3.73
N HIS A 131 -1.60 11.60 -2.58
CA HIS A 131 -1.99 12.46 -1.49
C HIS A 131 -1.02 12.32 -0.32
N VAL A 132 -0.13 13.29 -0.15
CA VAL A 132 0.80 13.36 0.98
C VAL A 132 0.09 13.79 2.25
N PHE A 133 0.51 13.25 3.40
CA PHE A 133 -0.17 13.40 4.68
C PHE A 133 0.45 14.48 5.56
N ASP A 134 -0.27 15.59 5.72
CA ASP A 134 0.08 16.66 6.67
C ASP A 134 -1.00 16.75 7.74
N TYR A 135 -0.66 16.38 8.97
CA TYR A 135 -1.57 16.43 10.11
C TYR A 135 -0.82 16.64 11.43
N GLY A 136 -1.20 17.66 12.18
CA GLY A 136 -0.55 18.01 13.44
C GLY A 136 0.92 18.37 13.24
N SER A 137 1.81 17.65 13.88
CA SER A 137 3.27 17.80 13.74
C SER A 137 3.87 16.99 12.59
N LEU A 138 3.11 16.08 12.00
CA LEU A 138 3.54 15.29 10.85
C LEU A 138 3.42 16.13 9.57
N ARG A 139 4.52 16.26 8.84
CA ARG A 139 4.64 17.03 7.60
C ARG A 139 5.31 16.14 6.54
N GLU A 140 4.55 15.22 5.95
CA GLU A 140 5.08 14.36 4.88
C GLU A 140 5.55 15.20 3.70
N SER A 141 4.81 16.26 3.36
CA SER A 141 5.14 17.19 2.28
C SER A 141 6.50 17.89 2.42
N ALA A 142 7.10 17.90 3.61
CA ALA A 142 8.44 18.46 3.82
C ALA A 142 9.53 17.65 3.10
N THR A 143 9.34 16.35 2.94
CA THR A 143 10.33 15.43 2.36
C THR A 143 9.81 14.67 1.15
N VAL A 144 8.51 14.41 1.07
CA VAL A 144 7.87 13.62 0.03
C VAL A 144 7.16 14.54 -0.96
N GLN A 145 7.41 14.35 -2.24
CA GLN A 145 6.61 14.98 -3.29
C GLN A 145 5.43 14.06 -3.67
N PRO A 146 4.25 14.61 -4.00
CA PRO A 146 3.14 13.82 -4.49
C PRO A 146 3.47 13.17 -5.83
N GLY A 147 2.92 11.99 -6.08
CA GLY A 147 2.87 11.38 -7.41
C GLY A 147 2.04 12.22 -8.38
N SER A 148 2.17 11.97 -9.67
CA SER A 148 1.53 12.75 -10.72
C SER A 148 0.43 12.01 -11.47
N ARG A 149 0.24 10.71 -11.21
CA ARG A 149 -0.73 9.89 -11.95
C ARG A 149 -1.16 8.65 -11.15
N LEU A 150 -2.36 8.15 -11.46
CA LEU A 150 -2.78 6.80 -11.09
C LEU A 150 -2.07 5.79 -12.00
N THR A 151 -1.65 4.68 -11.42
CA THR A 151 -1.11 3.53 -12.17
C THR A 151 -2.29 2.65 -12.62
N ALA A 152 -2.24 2.18 -13.86
CA ALA A 152 -3.26 1.27 -14.39
C ALA A 152 -3.33 -0.02 -13.55
N PRO A 153 -4.53 -0.59 -13.34
CA PRO A 153 -4.64 -1.90 -12.70
C PRO A 153 -3.86 -2.97 -13.48
N PHE A 154 -3.08 -3.78 -12.77
CA PHE A 154 -2.18 -4.78 -13.34
C PHE A 154 -2.48 -6.19 -12.83
N ASP A 155 -2.18 -7.20 -13.64
CA ASP A 155 -2.46 -8.59 -13.32
C ASP A 155 -1.50 -9.15 -12.27
N SER A 156 -2.05 -9.94 -11.36
CA SER A 156 -1.31 -10.69 -10.34
C SER A 156 -1.95 -12.07 -10.14
N PRO A 157 -1.31 -12.99 -9.40
CA PRO A 157 -1.91 -14.29 -9.07
C PRO A 157 -3.23 -14.20 -8.29
N VAL A 158 -3.53 -13.07 -7.66
CA VAL A 158 -4.75 -12.84 -6.86
C VAL A 158 -5.74 -11.90 -7.54
N GLY A 159 -5.60 -11.67 -8.84
CA GLY A 159 -6.44 -10.77 -9.64
C GLY A 159 -5.75 -9.44 -9.97
N ARG A 160 -6.49 -8.54 -10.61
CA ARG A 160 -5.96 -7.22 -10.98
C ARG A 160 -5.90 -6.30 -9.79
N ILE A 161 -4.68 -5.83 -9.51
CA ILE A 161 -4.38 -4.92 -8.41
C ILE A 161 -4.45 -3.47 -8.90
N GLY A 162 -5.21 -2.63 -8.18
CA GLY A 162 -5.13 -1.18 -8.21
C GLY A 162 -4.38 -0.70 -6.98
N SER A 163 -3.20 -0.08 -7.18
CA SER A 163 -2.35 0.35 -6.06
C SER A 163 -2.68 1.77 -5.63
N LEU A 164 -2.91 1.94 -4.33
CA LEU A 164 -3.03 3.20 -3.60
C LEU A 164 -2.24 3.10 -2.30
N ILE A 165 -1.94 4.22 -1.63
CA ILE A 165 -1.13 4.22 -0.40
C ILE A 165 -1.82 5.06 0.68
N CYS A 166 -2.05 4.48 1.85
CA CYS A 166 -2.33 5.14 3.14
C CYS A 166 -3.37 6.28 3.03
N PHE A 167 -2.92 7.54 2.94
CA PHE A 167 -3.78 8.72 2.92
C PHE A 167 -4.69 8.81 1.70
N ASP A 168 -4.35 8.13 0.59
CA ASP A 168 -5.22 8.01 -0.58
C ASP A 168 -6.58 7.36 -0.23
N LEU A 169 -6.65 6.59 0.86
CA LEU A 169 -7.89 6.00 1.36
C LEU A 169 -8.98 7.04 1.65
N ARG A 170 -8.62 8.30 1.91
CA ARG A 170 -9.57 9.38 2.18
C ARG A 170 -10.18 10.00 0.93
N PHE A 171 -9.67 9.63 -0.24
CA PHE A 171 -10.09 10.15 -1.54
C PHE A 171 -10.75 9.02 -2.34
N PRO A 172 -12.09 8.83 -2.19
CA PRO A 172 -12.81 7.75 -2.87
C PRO A 172 -12.68 7.80 -4.39
N GLU A 173 -12.46 8.99 -4.95
CA GLU A 173 -12.33 9.22 -6.39
C GLU A 173 -11.22 8.37 -7.00
N ALA A 174 -10.04 8.30 -6.36
CA ALA A 174 -8.93 7.51 -6.83
C ALA A 174 -9.28 6.01 -6.91
N SER A 175 -9.95 5.50 -5.88
CA SER A 175 -10.39 4.10 -5.80
C SER A 175 -11.45 3.77 -6.84
N LEU A 176 -12.43 4.65 -6.97
CA LEU A 176 -13.51 4.52 -7.94
C LEU A 176 -12.98 4.56 -9.36
N SER A 177 -12.04 5.46 -9.65
CA SER A 177 -11.37 5.52 -10.95
C SER A 177 -10.68 4.21 -11.32
N LEU A 178 -10.05 3.51 -10.36
CA LEU A 178 -9.37 2.24 -10.61
C LEU A 178 -10.32 1.03 -10.73
N ALA A 179 -11.43 1.02 -9.99
CA ALA A 179 -12.25 -0.17 -9.79
C ALA A 179 -13.59 -0.17 -10.53
N GLN A 180 -14.04 0.96 -11.06
CA GLN A 180 -15.32 1.04 -11.78
C GLN A 180 -15.29 0.19 -13.06
N PRO A 181 -16.23 -0.77 -13.23
CA PRO A 181 -16.25 -1.63 -14.40
C PRO A 181 -16.84 -0.98 -15.66
N GLY A 182 -17.59 0.13 -15.50
CA GLY A 182 -18.30 0.79 -16.61
C GLY A 182 -17.66 2.11 -17.05
N PRO A 183 -18.03 2.63 -18.24
CA PRO A 183 -17.68 4.00 -18.61
C PRO A 183 -18.29 4.96 -17.54
N PRO A 184 -17.67 6.10 -17.25
CA PRO A 184 -16.53 6.69 -17.97
C PRO A 184 -15.15 6.28 -17.43
N SER A 185 -15.04 5.28 -16.56
CA SER A 185 -13.74 4.90 -15.99
C SER A 185 -12.69 4.70 -17.09
N ARG A 186 -11.53 5.29 -16.92
CA ARG A 186 -10.38 5.15 -17.80
C ARG A 186 -9.98 3.68 -18.03
N TRP A 187 -10.24 2.83 -17.04
CA TRP A 187 -9.90 1.41 -17.06
C TRP A 187 -11.12 0.49 -17.05
N HIS A 188 -12.28 0.98 -17.53
CA HIS A 188 -13.54 0.22 -17.51
C HIS A 188 -13.44 -1.19 -18.14
N GLY A 189 -12.60 -1.38 -19.17
CA GLY A 189 -12.36 -2.68 -19.77
C GLY A 189 -11.51 -3.63 -18.92
N ARG A 190 -10.75 -3.09 -17.96
CA ARG A 190 -9.85 -3.85 -17.06
C ARG A 190 -9.82 -3.23 -15.65
N PRO A 191 -10.96 -3.13 -14.95
CA PRO A 191 -11.00 -2.52 -13.63
C PRO A 191 -10.25 -3.36 -12.61
N ALA A 192 -9.76 -2.69 -11.56
CA ALA A 192 -9.18 -3.38 -10.40
C ALA A 192 -10.22 -4.32 -9.78
N GLN A 193 -9.77 -5.51 -9.38
CA GLN A 193 -10.54 -6.49 -8.61
C GLN A 193 -10.11 -6.47 -7.14
N LEU A 194 -8.93 -5.90 -6.89
CA LEU A 194 -8.33 -5.75 -5.58
C LEU A 194 -7.66 -4.38 -5.49
N LEU A 195 -7.98 -3.61 -4.46
CA LEU A 195 -7.33 -2.34 -4.14
C LEU A 195 -6.39 -2.52 -2.95
N THR A 196 -5.21 -1.93 -3.02
CA THR A 196 -4.23 -1.98 -1.94
C THR A 196 -4.08 -0.63 -1.25
N TYR A 197 -3.84 -0.67 0.07
CA TYR A 197 -3.51 0.50 0.88
C TYR A 197 -2.41 0.15 1.89
N PRO A 198 -1.15 -0.09 1.45
CA PRO A 198 -0.04 -0.15 2.40
C PRO A 198 -0.02 1.14 3.21
N SER A 199 0.09 1.04 4.55
CA SER A 199 -0.20 2.17 5.44
C SER A 199 0.67 2.22 6.68
N ALA A 200 0.81 3.46 7.22
CA ALA A 200 1.37 3.76 8.53
C ALA A 200 0.46 4.77 9.26
N PHE A 201 -0.78 4.37 9.55
CA PHE A 201 -1.81 5.21 10.18
C PHE A 201 -1.40 5.58 11.61
N THR A 202 -1.64 6.85 11.99
CA THR A 202 -1.46 7.30 13.37
C THR A 202 -2.46 6.60 14.29
N LEU A 203 -2.16 6.51 15.58
CA LEU A 203 -3.03 5.87 16.56
C LEU A 203 -4.45 6.45 16.53
N ARG A 204 -4.57 7.77 16.65
CA ARG A 204 -5.85 8.48 16.70
C ARG A 204 -6.70 8.27 15.43
N THR A 205 -6.09 8.42 14.27
CA THR A 205 -6.83 8.27 13.00
C THR A 205 -7.06 6.79 12.67
N GLY A 206 -6.19 5.90 13.13
CA GLY A 206 -6.36 4.47 13.02
C GLY A 206 -7.60 3.99 13.78
N GLU A 207 -7.68 4.33 15.06
CA GLU A 207 -8.81 3.98 15.92
C GLU A 207 -10.15 4.48 15.36
N ALA A 208 -10.18 5.75 14.93
CA ALA A 208 -11.43 6.38 14.51
C ALA A 208 -11.88 6.03 13.08
N HIS A 209 -10.95 5.75 12.14
CA HIS A 209 -11.28 5.76 10.71
C HIS A 209 -10.86 4.49 9.96
N TRP A 210 -9.84 3.75 10.41
CA TRP A 210 -9.15 2.73 9.62
C TRP A 210 -10.09 1.66 9.05
N GLU A 211 -10.71 0.86 9.90
CA GLU A 211 -11.60 -0.23 9.46
C GLU A 211 -12.83 0.31 8.74
N THR A 212 -13.42 1.40 9.25
CA THR A 212 -14.62 2.00 8.64
C THR A 212 -14.38 2.43 7.19
N LEU A 213 -13.28 3.13 6.93
CA LEU A 213 -12.96 3.58 5.57
C LEU A 213 -12.62 2.42 4.63
N LEU A 214 -11.90 1.41 5.10
CA LEU A 214 -11.52 0.25 4.28
C LEU A 214 -12.73 -0.60 3.93
N ARG A 215 -13.65 -0.82 4.87
CA ARG A 215 -14.90 -1.53 4.59
C ARG A 215 -15.82 -0.73 3.65
N ALA A 216 -15.94 0.58 3.86
CA ALA A 216 -16.66 1.45 2.94
C ALA A 216 -16.07 1.36 1.53
N ARG A 217 -14.75 1.40 1.41
CA ARG A 217 -14.05 1.32 0.14
C ARG A 217 -14.31 0.00 -0.58
N ALA A 218 -14.27 -1.13 0.13
CA ALA A 218 -14.59 -2.43 -0.45
C ALA A 218 -16.03 -2.50 -0.99
N ILE A 219 -16.99 -1.97 -0.23
CA ILE A 219 -18.42 -1.94 -0.60
C ILE A 219 -18.66 -1.03 -1.80
N GLU A 220 -18.14 0.20 -1.79
CA GLU A 220 -18.34 1.21 -2.83
C GLU A 220 -17.71 0.82 -4.17
N THR A 221 -16.60 0.11 -4.14
CA THR A 221 -15.86 -0.32 -5.33
C THR A 221 -16.18 -1.76 -5.75
N GLN A 222 -16.89 -2.50 -4.89
CA GLN A 222 -17.19 -3.93 -5.10
C GLN A 222 -15.92 -4.71 -5.44
N SER A 223 -14.87 -4.49 -4.66
CA SER A 223 -13.54 -5.06 -4.86
C SER A 223 -12.97 -5.53 -3.53
N TRP A 224 -12.05 -6.48 -3.58
CA TRP A 224 -11.22 -6.77 -2.43
C TRP A 224 -10.43 -5.52 -2.01
N VAL A 225 -10.28 -5.30 -0.72
CA VAL A 225 -9.42 -4.25 -0.15
C VAL A 225 -8.40 -4.89 0.76
N VAL A 226 -7.11 -4.68 0.47
CA VAL A 226 -6.00 -5.23 1.26
C VAL A 226 -5.14 -4.08 1.76
N ALA A 227 -5.07 -3.93 3.07
CA ALA A 227 -4.41 -2.81 3.71
C ALA A 227 -3.42 -3.31 4.78
N ALA A 228 -2.19 -3.60 4.34
CA ALA A 228 -1.08 -3.92 5.23
C ALA A 228 -0.62 -2.67 5.99
N ALA A 229 -0.45 -2.77 7.31
CA ALA A 229 -0.17 -1.65 8.17
C ALA A 229 1.13 -1.82 8.97
N GLN A 230 1.82 -0.72 9.20
CA GLN A 230 2.85 -0.60 10.24
C GLN A 230 2.20 -0.65 11.62
N VAL A 231 2.86 -1.25 12.61
CA VAL A 231 2.36 -1.39 13.98
C VAL A 231 3.41 -1.02 15.03
N GLY A 232 2.97 -0.40 16.11
CA GLY A 232 3.84 -0.15 17.25
C GLY A 232 4.69 1.10 17.11
N ARG A 233 5.65 1.25 18.03
CA ARG A 233 6.51 2.43 18.18
C ARG A 233 7.76 2.31 17.29
N HIS A 234 7.87 3.19 16.31
CA HIS A 234 9.00 3.25 15.37
C HIS A 234 10.20 4.01 15.94
N ASN A 235 9.91 5.06 16.67
CA ASN A 235 10.87 5.94 17.35
C ASN A 235 10.14 6.72 18.46
N PRO A 236 10.82 7.55 19.29
CA PRO A 236 10.19 8.28 20.38
C PRO A 236 9.03 9.22 19.98
N LYS A 237 8.96 9.63 18.70
CA LYS A 237 7.97 10.59 18.20
C LYS A 237 6.87 9.98 17.35
N ARG A 238 7.02 8.71 16.93
CA ARG A 238 6.09 8.10 15.95
C ARG A 238 5.72 6.66 16.32
N ALA A 239 4.43 6.41 16.32
CA ALA A 239 3.86 5.08 16.44
C ALA A 239 2.75 4.90 15.40
N SER A 240 2.49 3.65 15.00
CA SER A 240 1.43 3.28 14.06
C SER A 240 0.43 2.31 14.70
N TYR A 241 -0.82 2.42 14.24
CA TYR A 241 -1.99 1.77 14.82
C TYR A 241 -2.01 0.23 14.65
N GLY A 242 -1.42 -0.28 13.57
CA GLY A 242 -1.51 -1.70 13.23
C GLY A 242 -2.84 -2.06 12.58
N ARG A 243 -3.35 -3.25 12.92
CA ARG A 243 -4.62 -3.76 12.41
C ARG A 243 -4.62 -3.96 10.89
N SER A 244 -3.52 -4.52 10.35
CA SER A 244 -3.52 -4.94 8.93
C SER A 244 -4.77 -5.76 8.64
N ILE A 245 -5.46 -5.47 7.52
CA ILE A 245 -6.79 -6.00 7.27
C ILE A 245 -7.00 -6.32 5.78
N ALA A 246 -7.72 -7.42 5.50
CA ALA A 246 -8.30 -7.67 4.19
C ALA A 246 -9.82 -7.75 4.31
N VAL A 247 -10.51 -7.10 3.37
CA VAL A 247 -11.97 -6.98 3.33
C VAL A 247 -12.44 -7.46 1.96
N ASP A 248 -13.48 -8.31 1.94
CA ASP A 248 -14.08 -8.82 0.71
C ASP A 248 -14.98 -7.78 0.03
N PRO A 249 -15.42 -8.02 -1.22
CA PRO A 249 -16.28 -7.10 -1.97
C PRO A 249 -17.64 -6.78 -1.31
N TRP A 250 -18.08 -7.61 -0.36
CA TRP A 250 -19.32 -7.40 0.38
C TRP A 250 -19.11 -6.58 1.68
N GLY A 251 -17.85 -6.24 2.01
CA GLY A 251 -17.48 -5.49 3.21
C GLY A 251 -17.24 -6.36 4.45
N LYS A 252 -17.16 -7.70 4.30
CA LYS A 252 -16.81 -8.61 5.39
C LYS A 252 -15.29 -8.61 5.58
N VAL A 253 -14.86 -8.53 6.83
CA VAL A 253 -13.46 -8.68 7.20
C VAL A 253 -13.05 -10.14 7.07
N ALA A 254 -12.18 -10.45 6.11
CA ALA A 254 -11.65 -11.79 5.87
C ALA A 254 -10.50 -12.12 6.86
N VAL A 255 -9.63 -11.14 7.12
CA VAL A 255 -8.55 -11.24 8.11
C VAL A 255 -8.27 -9.88 8.71
N ARG A 256 -7.95 -9.85 10.00
CA ARG A 256 -7.48 -8.66 10.72
C ARG A 256 -6.41 -9.07 11.70
N LEU A 257 -5.26 -8.41 11.65
CA LEU A 257 -4.14 -8.63 12.56
C LEU A 257 -4.28 -7.81 13.84
N LYS A 258 -3.41 -8.05 14.80
CA LYS A 258 -3.32 -7.34 16.07
C LYS A 258 -2.93 -5.87 15.87
N GLY A 259 -3.04 -5.07 16.92
CA GLY A 259 -2.73 -3.65 16.88
C GLY A 259 -1.84 -3.22 18.03
N VAL A 260 -2.19 -2.08 18.63
CA VAL A 260 -1.53 -1.52 19.82
C VAL A 260 -2.42 -1.64 21.03
N THR A 261 -1.81 -1.66 22.22
CA THR A 261 -2.49 -1.83 23.52
C THR A 261 -2.82 -0.51 24.20
N ASP A 262 -2.14 0.58 23.84
CA ASP A 262 -2.22 1.86 24.55
C ASP A 262 -2.08 3.06 23.60
N ALA A 263 -2.31 4.25 24.15
CA ALA A 263 -2.22 5.51 23.45
C ALA A 263 -0.77 5.92 23.11
N GLU A 264 0.22 5.28 23.68
CA GLU A 264 1.65 5.48 23.39
C GLU A 264 2.12 4.61 22.22
N GLY A 265 1.30 3.64 21.79
CA GLY A 265 1.56 2.78 20.64
C GLY A 265 2.41 1.55 20.96
N SER A 266 2.30 1.00 22.15
CA SER A 266 2.87 -0.30 22.49
C SER A 266 2.18 -1.39 21.68
N ALA A 267 2.93 -2.16 20.91
CA ALA A 267 2.36 -3.23 20.10
C ALA A 267 1.82 -4.37 21.00
N GLU A 268 0.67 -4.93 20.65
CA GLU A 268 0.18 -6.18 21.25
C GLU A 268 1.23 -7.28 21.08
N GLU A 269 1.30 -8.22 22.02
CA GLU A 269 2.24 -9.34 21.93
C GLU A 269 2.03 -10.13 20.63
N GLY A 270 3.10 -10.30 19.86
CA GLY A 270 3.07 -10.96 18.56
C GLY A 270 2.43 -10.15 17.42
N ALA A 271 2.17 -8.85 17.61
CA ALA A 271 1.68 -7.97 16.55
C ALA A 271 2.77 -7.59 15.53
N VAL A 272 4.03 -7.54 15.98
CA VAL A 272 5.19 -7.31 15.09
C VAL A 272 5.56 -8.63 14.41
N GLU A 273 5.77 -8.58 13.09
CA GLU A 273 6.00 -9.77 12.24
C GLU A 273 4.85 -10.78 12.26
N GLU A 274 3.64 -10.27 12.49
CA GLU A 274 2.42 -11.04 12.35
C GLU A 274 2.07 -11.23 10.88
N ILE A 275 1.49 -12.38 10.54
CA ILE A 275 1.00 -12.70 9.20
C ILE A 275 -0.39 -13.29 9.29
N GLY A 276 -1.26 -12.88 8.40
CA GLY A 276 -2.59 -13.46 8.21
C GLY A 276 -2.76 -13.98 6.80
N PHE A 277 -3.61 -14.98 6.63
CA PHE A 277 -3.91 -15.59 5.34
C PHE A 277 -5.39 -15.42 5.02
N PHE A 278 -5.70 -15.24 3.73
CA PHE A 278 -7.07 -15.13 3.25
C PHE A 278 -7.16 -15.60 1.80
N ASP A 279 -8.28 -16.23 1.47
CA ASP A 279 -8.59 -16.68 0.11
C ASP A 279 -9.24 -15.55 -0.68
N VAL A 280 -8.61 -15.15 -1.78
CA VAL A 280 -9.19 -14.19 -2.73
C VAL A 280 -10.09 -14.94 -3.71
N ASP A 281 -11.38 -14.66 -3.62
CA ASP A 281 -12.40 -15.17 -4.54
C ASP A 281 -12.76 -14.10 -5.57
N LEU A 282 -12.32 -14.29 -6.82
CA LEU A 282 -12.62 -13.37 -7.92
C LEU A 282 -14.03 -13.58 -8.49
N ASP A 283 -14.58 -14.78 -8.37
CA ASP A 283 -15.96 -15.06 -8.78
C ASP A 283 -16.95 -14.29 -7.90
N GLU A 284 -16.58 -14.04 -6.63
CA GLU A 284 -17.36 -13.19 -5.74
C GLU A 284 -17.36 -11.72 -6.21
N VAL A 285 -16.24 -11.18 -6.68
CA VAL A 285 -16.19 -9.83 -7.27
C VAL A 285 -17.17 -9.72 -8.43
N ASP A 286 -17.12 -10.68 -9.35
CA ASP A 286 -17.98 -10.69 -10.53
C ASP A 286 -19.46 -10.89 -10.15
N ARG A 287 -19.73 -11.73 -9.15
CA ARG A 287 -21.07 -11.97 -8.63
C ARG A 287 -21.67 -10.71 -8.01
N VAL A 288 -20.94 -10.05 -7.12
CA VAL A 288 -21.41 -8.83 -6.44
C VAL A 288 -21.69 -7.72 -7.44
N ARG A 289 -20.79 -7.51 -8.42
CA ARG A 289 -20.97 -6.51 -9.49
C ARG A 289 -22.17 -6.80 -10.39
N ARG A 290 -22.47 -8.05 -10.63
CA ARG A 290 -23.61 -8.47 -11.45
C ARG A 290 -24.92 -8.39 -10.69
N GLU A 291 -24.96 -8.82 -9.42
CA GLU A 291 -26.19 -8.88 -8.62
C GLU A 291 -26.62 -7.50 -8.08
N MET A 292 -25.66 -6.59 -7.86
CA MET A 292 -25.90 -5.24 -7.37
C MET A 292 -25.12 -4.21 -8.20
N PRO A 293 -25.48 -3.96 -9.46
CA PRO A 293 -24.74 -3.04 -10.31
C PRO A 293 -24.84 -1.59 -9.81
N LEU A 294 -23.69 -0.99 -9.51
CA LEU A 294 -23.59 0.41 -9.06
C LEU A 294 -23.44 1.33 -10.28
N LEU A 295 -24.57 1.67 -10.90
CA LEU A 295 -24.60 2.55 -12.06
C LEU A 295 -24.51 4.01 -11.64
N ARG A 296 -23.40 4.66 -12.02
CA ARG A 296 -23.19 6.08 -11.72
C ARG A 296 -24.02 6.97 -12.64
N ARG A 297 -24.63 8.00 -12.06
CA ARG A 297 -25.47 8.98 -12.77
C ARG A 297 -24.59 10.14 -13.26
N ILE A 298 -23.65 9.83 -14.17
CA ILE A 298 -22.74 10.82 -14.79
C ILE A 298 -23.49 11.86 -15.64
N ASP A 299 -24.75 11.60 -15.96
CA ASP A 299 -25.68 12.54 -16.57
C ASP A 299 -26.17 13.62 -15.59
N VAL A 300 -25.99 13.42 -14.27
CA VAL A 300 -26.44 14.33 -13.20
C VAL A 300 -25.28 14.95 -12.44
N TYR A 301 -24.22 14.20 -12.19
CA TYR A 301 -23.01 14.69 -11.54
C TYR A 301 -21.76 14.26 -12.35
N SER A 302 -20.73 15.11 -12.34
CA SER A 302 -19.52 14.89 -13.14
C SER A 302 -18.81 13.59 -12.79
N GLU A 303 -18.03 13.10 -13.72
CA GLU A 303 -17.14 11.93 -13.57
C GLU A 303 -16.17 12.09 -12.39
N VAL A 304 -15.87 10.98 -11.77
CA VAL A 304 -14.87 10.86 -10.70
C VAL A 304 -13.54 10.36 -11.28
#